data_1d0d44d0f052d4b4ed1a59ad997c4612
#
_entry.id   1d0d44d0f052d4b4ed1a59ad997c4612
#
_cell.length_a   1.000
_cell.length_b   1.000
_cell.length_c   1.000
_cell.angle_alpha   90.00
_cell.angle_beta   90.00
_cell.angle_gamma   90.00
#
_symmetry.space_group_name_H-M   'P 1'
#
loop_
_entity.id
_entity.type
_entity.pdbx_description
1 polymer ?
#
loop_
_entity_poly.entity_id
_entity_poly.type
_entity_poly.pdbx_seq_one_letter_code
_entity_poly.pdbx_strand_id
1 'polypeptide(L)'
;MAGGGGPTLGGVATLILLRHARSAANGSGTLAGRTAGVGLDETGRVQAEGLAGRLSGIPVSALVASPLQRCQDTVAGLAEKLGVPVAVEDRLAEVDYGQWTGRAVKDLTQEPLWKVVQQHPSAAVFPGGEALAQVQARAVEAVREHDRRISGEFGPHAVWVACSHGDVIKAVLADALGLHLDGFQRIVVDPCSVSVVRYTETRPFVLRVNDTGGDVSGLLPPKEEDSGSSSSDAVVGGSTGAGA
;
A
#
# COMPACT_ATOMS: atom_id res chain seq x y z
N MET A 1 44.28 15.18 8.42
CA MET A 1 43.46 14.46 9.41
C MET A 1 42.15 14.09 8.71
N ALA A 2 42.06 12.83 8.29
CA ALA A 2 40.87 12.28 7.65
C ALA A 2 39.84 11.98 8.75
N GLY A 3 38.74 12.73 8.77
CA GLY A 3 37.59 12.45 9.63
C GLY A 3 36.92 11.17 9.18
N GLY A 4 37.07 10.09 9.96
CA GLY A 4 36.36 8.85 9.77
C GLY A 4 34.87 9.08 10.03
N GLY A 5 34.07 9.12 8.95
CA GLY A 5 32.63 9.00 9.05
C GLY A 5 32.30 7.59 9.55
N GLY A 6 31.88 7.48 10.81
CA GLY A 6 31.29 6.25 11.32
C GLY A 6 30.03 5.90 10.55
N PRO A 7 29.59 4.64 10.55
CA PRO A 7 28.36 4.25 9.88
C PRO A 7 27.19 5.05 10.46
N THR A 8 26.57 5.89 9.65
CA THR A 8 25.31 6.57 9.98
C THR A 8 24.25 5.49 10.15
N LEU A 9 23.92 5.22 11.40
CA LEU A 9 22.84 4.32 11.78
C LEU A 9 21.50 4.97 11.44
N GLY A 10 20.77 4.38 10.52
CA GLY A 10 19.33 4.62 10.34
C GLY A 10 18.95 5.79 9.44
N GLY A 11 18.23 5.51 8.36
CA GLY A 11 17.54 6.52 7.56
C GLY A 11 16.55 7.31 8.42
N VAL A 12 16.43 8.62 8.14
CA VAL A 12 15.54 9.55 8.87
C VAL A 12 14.64 10.26 7.86
N ALA A 13 14.23 9.55 6.81
CA ALA A 13 13.33 10.10 5.82
C ALA A 13 11.86 9.92 6.21
N THR A 14 10.99 10.64 5.53
CA THR A 14 9.54 10.48 5.65
C THR A 14 9.03 9.72 4.42
N LEU A 15 8.46 8.56 4.68
CA LEU A 15 7.81 7.72 3.68
C LEU A 15 6.33 8.06 3.58
N ILE A 16 5.85 8.28 2.36
CA ILE A 16 4.45 8.33 1.98
C ILE A 16 4.11 7.00 1.30
N LEU A 17 3.38 6.13 1.97
CA LEU A 17 2.79 4.92 1.39
C LEU A 17 1.52 5.31 0.64
N LEU A 18 1.52 5.14 -0.66
CA LEU A 18 0.39 5.43 -1.54
C LEU A 18 -0.18 4.12 -2.06
N ARG A 19 -1.44 3.82 -1.75
CA ARG A 19 -2.13 2.72 -2.44
C ARG A 19 -2.46 3.16 -3.86
N HIS A 20 -2.27 2.26 -4.84
CA HIS A 20 -2.72 2.54 -6.21
C HIS A 20 -4.17 3.01 -6.22
N ALA A 21 -4.53 3.87 -7.16
CA ALA A 21 -5.88 4.34 -7.37
C ALA A 21 -6.79 3.18 -7.81
N ARG A 22 -8.12 3.38 -7.77
CA ARG A 22 -9.09 2.32 -8.06
C ARG A 22 -8.83 1.69 -9.42
N SER A 23 -8.70 0.37 -9.43
CA SER A 23 -8.48 -0.43 -10.63
C SER A 23 -9.79 -1.07 -11.13
N ALA A 24 -9.80 -1.51 -12.40
CA ALA A 24 -10.91 -2.26 -12.96
C ALA A 24 -11.25 -3.50 -12.12
N ALA A 25 -10.26 -4.17 -11.54
CA ALA A 25 -10.46 -5.32 -10.67
C ALA A 25 -11.13 -4.94 -9.33
N ASN A 26 -10.79 -3.78 -8.76
CA ASN A 26 -11.50 -3.27 -7.58
C ASN A 26 -12.99 -3.04 -7.90
N GLY A 27 -13.27 -2.42 -9.05
CA GLY A 27 -14.64 -2.17 -9.50
C GLY A 27 -15.47 -3.44 -9.71
N SER A 28 -14.86 -4.52 -10.17
CA SER A 28 -15.52 -5.82 -10.40
C SER A 28 -15.55 -6.75 -9.18
N GLY A 29 -14.90 -6.39 -8.07
CA GLY A 29 -14.77 -7.25 -6.89
C GLY A 29 -13.91 -8.50 -7.14
N THR A 30 -12.93 -8.40 -8.05
CA THR A 30 -12.03 -9.48 -8.42
C THR A 30 -10.69 -9.31 -7.71
N LEU A 31 -10.13 -10.41 -7.18
CA LEU A 31 -8.80 -10.43 -6.57
C LEU A 31 -7.73 -10.45 -7.68
N ALA A 32 -7.24 -9.29 -8.07
CA ALA A 32 -6.32 -9.16 -9.19
C ALA A 32 -4.94 -9.80 -8.94
N GLY A 33 -4.44 -9.77 -7.72
CA GLY A 33 -3.08 -10.23 -7.41
C GLY A 33 -2.05 -9.60 -8.33
N ARG A 34 -1.22 -10.44 -8.96
CA ARG A 34 -0.18 -10.03 -9.91
C ARG A 34 -0.60 -10.12 -11.38
N THR A 35 -1.90 -10.19 -11.68
CA THR A 35 -2.39 -10.22 -13.06
C THR A 35 -1.87 -9.00 -13.83
N ALA A 36 -1.25 -9.27 -14.98
CA ALA A 36 -0.76 -8.23 -15.88
C ALA A 36 -1.92 -7.49 -16.56
N GLY A 37 -1.71 -6.23 -16.96
CA GLY A 37 -2.68 -5.46 -17.73
C GLY A 37 -3.87 -4.91 -16.92
N VAL A 38 -3.91 -5.11 -15.59
CA VAL A 38 -4.96 -4.54 -14.75
C VAL A 38 -4.63 -3.07 -14.46
N GLY A 39 -5.19 -2.16 -15.25
CA GLY A 39 -5.07 -0.70 -15.13
C GLY A 39 -6.15 -0.08 -14.25
N LEU A 40 -6.16 1.25 -14.22
CA LEU A 40 -7.15 2.05 -13.49
C LEU A 40 -8.51 2.06 -14.21
N ASP A 41 -9.59 2.08 -13.43
CA ASP A 41 -10.91 2.40 -13.95
C ASP A 41 -11.10 3.94 -14.04
N GLU A 42 -12.29 4.40 -14.44
CA GLU A 42 -12.55 5.83 -14.60
C GLU A 42 -12.41 6.59 -13.27
N THR A 43 -12.95 6.05 -12.19
CA THR A 43 -12.80 6.62 -10.84
C THR A 43 -11.33 6.71 -10.45
N GLY A 44 -10.56 5.64 -10.72
CA GLY A 44 -9.14 5.61 -10.41
C GLY A 44 -8.32 6.63 -11.21
N ARG A 45 -8.68 6.90 -12.46
CA ARG A 45 -8.04 7.96 -13.25
C ARG A 45 -8.25 9.33 -12.63
N VAL A 46 -9.48 9.65 -12.24
CA VAL A 46 -9.80 10.90 -11.54
C VAL A 46 -9.04 11.01 -10.20
N GLN A 47 -8.94 9.92 -9.45
CA GLN A 47 -8.16 9.88 -8.21
C GLN A 47 -6.67 10.17 -8.47
N ALA A 48 -6.08 9.54 -9.48
CA ALA A 48 -4.67 9.72 -9.84
C ALA A 48 -4.38 11.16 -10.33
N GLU A 49 -5.27 11.76 -11.13
CA GLU A 49 -5.17 13.15 -11.56
C GLU A 49 -5.19 14.13 -10.36
N GLY A 50 -6.03 13.88 -9.36
CA GLY A 50 -6.13 14.69 -8.15
C GLY A 50 -4.90 14.57 -7.22
N LEU A 51 -4.12 13.50 -7.34
CA LEU A 51 -3.01 13.19 -6.45
C LEU A 51 -1.93 14.27 -6.43
N ALA A 52 -1.58 14.79 -7.61
CA ALA A 52 -0.57 15.83 -7.74
C ALA A 52 -0.96 17.13 -7.02
N GLY A 53 -2.26 17.47 -6.98
CA GLY A 53 -2.79 18.59 -6.18
C GLY A 53 -2.68 18.33 -4.68
N ARG A 54 -3.02 17.12 -4.23
CA ARG A 54 -2.94 16.72 -2.83
C ARG A 54 -1.50 16.76 -2.28
N LEU A 55 -0.50 16.44 -3.10
CA LEU A 55 0.91 16.41 -2.70
C LEU A 55 1.70 17.66 -3.13
N SER A 56 1.06 18.68 -3.70
CA SER A 56 1.73 19.85 -4.30
C SER A 56 2.58 20.67 -3.34
N GLY A 57 2.29 20.62 -2.03
CA GLY A 57 3.07 21.34 -1.00
C GLY A 57 4.20 20.51 -0.38
N ILE A 58 4.42 19.29 -0.86
CA ILE A 58 5.38 18.35 -0.27
C ILE A 58 6.60 18.24 -1.20
N PRO A 59 7.83 18.51 -0.73
CA PRO A 59 9.05 18.37 -1.52
C PRO A 59 9.45 16.91 -1.67
N VAL A 60 8.75 16.15 -2.55
CA VAL A 60 9.03 14.75 -2.79
C VAL A 60 10.37 14.61 -3.52
N SER A 61 11.32 13.91 -2.92
CA SER A 61 12.68 13.69 -3.44
C SER A 61 12.79 12.42 -4.29
N ALA A 62 11.93 11.44 -4.09
CA ALA A 62 11.96 10.17 -4.83
C ALA A 62 10.57 9.54 -4.93
N LEU A 63 10.33 8.86 -6.06
CA LEU A 63 9.15 8.04 -6.32
C LEU A 63 9.59 6.60 -6.57
N VAL A 64 9.03 5.68 -5.81
CA VAL A 64 9.25 4.22 -5.96
C VAL A 64 7.89 3.58 -6.15
N ALA A 65 7.75 2.64 -7.07
CA ALA A 65 6.46 2.02 -7.33
C ALA A 65 6.57 0.52 -7.64
N SER A 66 5.56 -0.22 -7.23
CA SER A 66 5.32 -1.58 -7.70
C SER A 66 5.35 -1.66 -9.23
N PRO A 67 5.85 -2.74 -9.83
CA PRO A 67 5.87 -2.92 -11.30
C PRO A 67 4.47 -3.05 -11.92
N LEU A 68 3.43 -3.29 -11.13
CA LEU A 68 2.09 -3.55 -11.64
C LEU A 68 1.46 -2.28 -12.22
N GLN A 69 0.83 -2.42 -13.39
CA GLN A 69 0.33 -1.31 -14.21
C GLN A 69 -0.47 -0.29 -13.39
N ARG A 70 -1.41 -0.73 -12.56
CA ARG A 70 -2.23 0.17 -11.74
C ARG A 70 -1.42 1.09 -10.81
N CYS A 71 -0.24 0.65 -10.33
CA CYS A 71 0.66 1.51 -9.55
C CYS A 71 1.39 2.50 -10.45
N GLN A 72 1.89 2.04 -11.60
CA GLN A 72 2.57 2.90 -12.59
C GLN A 72 1.61 3.98 -13.11
N ASP A 73 0.38 3.60 -13.48
CA ASP A 73 -0.66 4.54 -13.92
C ASP A 73 -1.00 5.58 -12.82
N THR A 74 -1.03 5.15 -11.55
CA THR A 74 -1.34 6.05 -10.43
C THR A 74 -0.31 7.15 -10.25
N VAL A 75 0.97 6.82 -10.40
CA VAL A 75 2.05 7.81 -10.13
C VAL A 75 2.52 8.58 -11.36
N ALA A 76 2.10 8.20 -12.56
CA ALA A 76 2.59 8.79 -13.80
C ALA A 76 2.43 10.33 -13.84
N GLY A 77 1.21 10.83 -13.60
CA GLY A 77 0.93 12.27 -13.59
C GLY A 77 1.62 13.01 -12.43
N LEU A 78 1.80 12.35 -11.29
CA LEU A 78 2.56 12.89 -10.17
C LEU A 78 4.06 13.01 -10.53
N ALA A 79 4.62 11.97 -11.12
CA ALA A 79 6.03 11.96 -11.55
C ALA A 79 6.34 13.05 -12.56
N GLU A 80 5.47 13.22 -13.55
CA GLU A 80 5.57 14.29 -14.56
C GLU A 80 5.53 15.66 -13.90
N LYS A 81 4.56 15.92 -13.02
CA LYS A 81 4.40 17.21 -12.35
C LYS A 81 5.55 17.57 -11.42
N LEU A 82 6.12 16.58 -10.74
CA LEU A 82 7.26 16.78 -9.84
C LEU A 82 8.61 16.79 -10.56
N GLY A 83 8.69 16.31 -11.80
CA GLY A 83 9.95 16.09 -12.51
C GLY A 83 10.84 15.01 -11.86
N VAL A 84 10.24 14.06 -11.14
CA VAL A 84 10.94 12.98 -10.43
C VAL A 84 10.68 11.65 -11.13
N PRO A 85 11.72 10.91 -11.57
CA PRO A 85 11.54 9.63 -12.22
C PRO A 85 10.99 8.57 -11.23
N VAL A 86 10.20 7.64 -11.78
CA VAL A 86 9.67 6.51 -11.00
C VAL A 86 10.68 5.36 -11.02
N ALA A 87 11.20 4.97 -9.85
CA ALA A 87 11.96 3.75 -9.69
C ALA A 87 11.01 2.56 -9.47
N VAL A 88 11.22 1.48 -10.20
CA VAL A 88 10.43 0.25 -10.05
C VAL A 88 11.04 -0.62 -8.96
N GLU A 89 10.20 -1.16 -8.06
CA GLU A 89 10.62 -2.04 -6.97
C GLU A 89 9.71 -3.27 -6.90
N ASP A 90 10.23 -4.42 -7.30
CA ASP A 90 9.47 -5.68 -7.37
C ASP A 90 8.99 -6.17 -6.00
N ARG A 91 9.73 -5.88 -4.93
CA ARG A 91 9.35 -6.24 -3.55
C ARG A 91 8.13 -5.47 -3.04
N LEU A 92 7.71 -4.41 -3.76
CA LEU A 92 6.45 -3.69 -3.50
C LEU A 92 5.27 -4.22 -4.33
N ALA A 93 5.46 -5.28 -5.15
CA ALA A 93 4.38 -5.90 -5.89
C ALA A 93 3.32 -6.50 -4.94
N GLU A 94 2.08 -6.60 -5.43
CA GLU A 94 0.97 -7.21 -4.69
C GLU A 94 1.32 -8.64 -4.24
N VAL A 95 0.60 -9.14 -3.28
CA VAL A 95 0.65 -10.53 -2.86
C VAL A 95 0.46 -11.43 -4.08
N ASP A 96 1.32 -12.44 -4.22
CA ASP A 96 1.03 -13.54 -5.12
C ASP A 96 -0.02 -14.44 -4.45
N TYR A 97 -1.28 -14.25 -4.85
CA TYR A 97 -2.39 -15.03 -4.31
C TYR A 97 -2.51 -16.42 -4.93
N GLY A 98 -1.60 -16.80 -5.85
CA GLY A 98 -1.59 -18.11 -6.50
C GLY A 98 -2.95 -18.44 -7.10
N GLN A 99 -3.56 -19.56 -6.69
CA GLN A 99 -4.86 -20.04 -7.19
C GLN A 99 -6.06 -19.12 -6.87
N TRP A 100 -5.90 -18.15 -6.00
CA TRP A 100 -6.96 -17.18 -5.72
C TRP A 100 -6.95 -16.00 -6.70
N THR A 101 -5.87 -15.80 -7.44
CA THR A 101 -5.74 -14.74 -8.43
C THR A 101 -6.82 -14.86 -9.51
N GLY A 102 -7.51 -13.76 -9.78
CA GLY A 102 -8.58 -13.69 -10.81
C GLY A 102 -9.94 -14.17 -10.33
N ARG A 103 -10.08 -14.68 -9.10
CA ARG A 103 -11.37 -15.13 -8.55
C ARG A 103 -12.14 -13.95 -7.94
N ALA A 104 -13.47 -14.05 -7.94
CA ALA A 104 -14.32 -13.09 -7.27
C ALA A 104 -14.13 -13.20 -5.73
N VAL A 105 -13.96 -12.06 -5.06
CA VAL A 105 -13.74 -12.01 -3.60
C VAL A 105 -14.89 -12.69 -2.85
N LYS A 106 -16.15 -12.52 -3.31
CA LYS A 106 -17.34 -13.16 -2.73
C LYS A 106 -17.26 -14.69 -2.71
N ASP A 107 -16.61 -15.30 -3.72
CA ASP A 107 -16.48 -16.76 -3.79
C ASP A 107 -15.35 -17.25 -2.86
N LEU A 108 -14.33 -16.42 -2.65
CA LEU A 108 -13.21 -16.72 -1.77
C LEU A 108 -13.60 -16.74 -0.28
N THR A 109 -14.68 -16.04 0.10
CA THR A 109 -15.20 -16.08 1.48
C THR A 109 -15.60 -17.48 1.95
N GLN A 110 -15.86 -18.39 1.01
CA GLN A 110 -16.22 -19.79 1.31
C GLN A 110 -14.99 -20.72 1.45
N GLU A 111 -13.81 -20.23 1.13
CA GLU A 111 -12.58 -21.03 1.22
C GLU A 111 -12.14 -21.18 2.69
N PRO A 112 -11.70 -22.37 3.13
CA PRO A 112 -11.19 -22.54 4.50
C PRO A 112 -10.05 -21.59 4.85
N LEU A 113 -9.18 -21.25 3.88
CA LEU A 113 -8.08 -20.34 4.06
C LEU A 113 -8.55 -18.91 4.35
N TRP A 114 -9.77 -18.52 3.91
CA TRP A 114 -10.32 -17.18 4.18
C TRP A 114 -10.29 -16.84 5.66
N LYS A 115 -10.73 -17.76 6.49
CA LYS A 115 -10.74 -17.59 7.95
C LYS A 115 -9.33 -17.41 8.51
N VAL A 116 -8.34 -18.14 7.96
CA VAL A 116 -6.92 -17.96 8.36
C VAL A 116 -6.41 -16.59 7.98
N VAL A 117 -6.69 -16.13 6.74
CA VAL A 117 -6.29 -14.79 6.28
C VAL A 117 -6.91 -13.68 7.13
N GLN A 118 -8.13 -13.88 7.64
CA GLN A 118 -8.80 -12.90 8.49
C GLN A 118 -8.29 -12.90 9.94
N GLN A 119 -8.07 -14.07 10.53
CA GLN A 119 -7.83 -14.22 11.97
C GLN A 119 -6.38 -14.47 12.34
N HIS A 120 -5.62 -15.15 11.45
CA HIS A 120 -4.23 -15.54 11.65
C HIS A 120 -3.38 -15.31 10.38
N PRO A 121 -3.31 -14.07 9.87
CA PRO A 121 -2.58 -13.77 8.64
C PRO A 121 -1.13 -14.25 8.62
N SER A 122 -0.46 -14.30 9.77
CA SER A 122 0.91 -14.80 9.89
C SER A 122 1.06 -16.28 9.50
N ALA A 123 -0.01 -17.06 9.58
CA ALA A 123 -0.06 -18.46 9.18
C ALA A 123 -0.63 -18.66 7.76
N ALA A 124 -1.08 -17.60 7.09
CA ALA A 124 -1.70 -17.70 5.78
C ALA A 124 -0.64 -17.93 4.69
N VAL A 125 -0.81 -19.01 3.94
CA VAL A 125 -0.02 -19.35 2.75
C VAL A 125 -0.99 -19.59 1.61
N PHE A 126 -0.91 -18.78 0.54
CA PHE A 126 -1.81 -18.93 -0.59
C PHE A 126 -1.39 -20.13 -1.45
N PRO A 127 -2.34 -20.98 -1.89
CA PRO A 127 -2.02 -22.17 -2.69
C PRO A 127 -1.34 -21.79 -4.01
N GLY A 128 -0.08 -22.21 -4.19
CA GLY A 128 0.73 -21.84 -5.36
C GLY A 128 1.18 -20.38 -5.38
N GLY A 129 1.09 -19.67 -4.25
CA GLY A 129 1.47 -18.29 -4.10
C GLY A 129 2.38 -18.03 -2.89
N GLU A 130 2.36 -16.81 -2.35
CA GLU A 130 3.19 -16.38 -1.22
C GLU A 130 2.50 -16.63 0.14
N ALA A 131 3.30 -16.69 1.20
CA ALA A 131 2.83 -16.49 2.57
C ALA A 131 2.75 -15.00 2.88
N LEU A 132 1.74 -14.54 3.65
CA LEU A 132 1.64 -13.13 4.07
C LEU A 132 2.86 -12.68 4.90
N ALA A 133 3.46 -13.57 5.67
CA ALA A 133 4.71 -13.28 6.38
C ALA A 133 5.89 -13.00 5.44
N GLN A 134 5.96 -13.67 4.29
CA GLN A 134 6.97 -13.38 3.25
C GLN A 134 6.72 -12.02 2.60
N VAL A 135 5.45 -11.68 2.35
CA VAL A 135 5.07 -10.36 1.82
C VAL A 135 5.50 -9.26 2.77
N GLN A 136 5.23 -9.40 4.08
CA GLN A 136 5.69 -8.44 5.07
C GLN A 136 7.21 -8.30 5.06
N ALA A 137 7.93 -9.42 5.10
CA ALA A 137 9.39 -9.42 5.14
C ALA A 137 9.99 -8.66 3.94
N ARG A 138 9.58 -9.00 2.69
CA ARG A 138 10.11 -8.36 1.48
C ARG A 138 9.76 -6.87 1.38
N ALA A 139 8.53 -6.50 1.77
CA ALA A 139 8.08 -5.13 1.68
C ALA A 139 8.76 -4.22 2.72
N VAL A 140 8.90 -4.70 3.95
CA VAL A 140 9.60 -3.98 5.03
C VAL A 140 11.08 -3.81 4.70
N GLU A 141 11.74 -4.87 4.17
CA GLU A 141 13.13 -4.79 3.73
C GLU A 141 13.30 -3.73 2.64
N ALA A 142 12.46 -3.76 1.58
CA ALA A 142 12.50 -2.79 0.50
C ALA A 142 12.34 -1.36 1.01
N VAL A 143 11.32 -1.13 1.84
CA VAL A 143 11.04 0.19 2.40
C VAL A 143 12.23 0.72 3.20
N ARG A 144 12.81 -0.10 4.09
CA ARG A 144 13.95 0.31 4.93
C ARG A 144 15.23 0.55 4.12
N GLU A 145 15.44 -0.22 3.06
CA GLU A 145 16.55 -0.02 2.14
C GLU A 145 16.43 1.29 1.37
N HIS A 146 15.26 1.54 0.77
CA HIS A 146 14.99 2.80 0.07
C HIS A 146 15.07 4.00 1.03
N ASP A 147 14.54 3.90 2.24
CA ASP A 147 14.59 4.98 3.22
C ASP A 147 16.05 5.37 3.56
N ARG A 148 16.91 4.37 3.84
CA ARG A 148 18.34 4.62 4.08
C ARG A 148 19.03 5.24 2.87
N ARG A 149 18.78 4.72 1.66
CA ARG A 149 19.38 5.24 0.43
C ARG A 149 18.96 6.69 0.17
N ILE A 150 17.66 6.96 0.27
CA ILE A 150 17.08 8.28 -0.02
C ILE A 150 17.52 9.31 1.03
N SER A 151 17.52 8.94 2.32
CA SER A 151 18.01 9.83 3.38
C SER A 151 19.52 10.10 3.25
N GLY A 152 20.30 9.13 2.79
CA GLY A 152 21.72 9.30 2.50
C GLY A 152 21.99 10.23 1.31
N GLU A 153 21.14 10.19 0.29
CA GLU A 153 21.28 10.97 -0.94
C GLU A 153 20.72 12.40 -0.80
N PHE A 154 19.53 12.56 -0.20
CA PHE A 154 18.78 13.81 -0.13
C PHE A 154 18.73 14.44 1.27
N GLY A 155 19.33 13.78 2.26
CA GLY A 155 19.40 14.27 3.63
C GLY A 155 18.28 13.75 4.56
N PRO A 156 18.38 14.05 5.87
CA PRO A 156 17.52 13.47 6.91
C PRO A 156 16.06 13.95 6.87
N HIS A 157 15.75 14.97 6.10
CA HIS A 157 14.38 15.49 5.95
C HIS A 157 13.76 15.15 4.60
N ALA A 158 14.37 14.23 3.85
CA ALA A 158 13.86 13.79 2.58
C ALA A 158 12.45 13.20 2.73
N VAL A 159 11.60 13.47 1.75
CA VAL A 159 10.26 12.87 1.65
C VAL A 159 10.22 12.04 0.38
N TRP A 160 9.73 10.81 0.47
CA TRP A 160 9.61 9.95 -0.69
C TRP A 160 8.28 9.20 -0.71
N VAL A 161 7.84 8.80 -1.89
CA VAL A 161 6.58 8.08 -2.09
C VAL A 161 6.87 6.65 -2.51
N ALA A 162 6.20 5.69 -1.87
CA ALA A 162 6.14 4.29 -2.29
C ALA A 162 4.71 3.95 -2.72
N CYS A 163 4.48 3.76 -4.01
CA CYS A 163 3.18 3.34 -4.52
C CYS A 163 3.09 1.81 -4.56
N SER A 164 2.10 1.26 -3.85
CA SER A 164 1.93 -0.18 -3.68
C SER A 164 0.45 -0.55 -3.53
N HIS A 165 0.15 -1.65 -2.86
CA HIS A 165 -1.14 -2.33 -2.80
C HIS A 165 -1.65 -2.44 -1.36
N GLY A 166 -2.93 -2.77 -1.22
CA GLY A 166 -3.60 -2.79 0.08
C GLY A 166 -2.91 -3.66 1.10
N ASP A 167 -2.72 -4.96 0.83
CA ASP A 167 -2.15 -5.89 1.81
C ASP A 167 -0.66 -5.64 2.07
N VAL A 168 0.08 -5.19 1.05
CA VAL A 168 1.49 -4.81 1.20
C VAL A 168 1.64 -3.61 2.12
N ILE A 169 0.84 -2.56 1.92
CA ILE A 169 0.86 -1.35 2.76
C ILE A 169 0.43 -1.67 4.19
N LYS A 170 -0.62 -2.48 4.38
CA LYS A 170 -1.04 -2.95 5.71
C LYS A 170 0.08 -3.68 6.43
N ALA A 171 0.82 -4.54 5.72
CA ALA A 171 1.93 -5.30 6.29
C ALA A 171 3.10 -4.38 6.73
N VAL A 172 3.43 -3.35 5.94
CA VAL A 172 4.44 -2.33 6.31
C VAL A 172 3.96 -1.49 7.49
N LEU A 173 2.69 -1.08 7.50
CA LEU A 173 2.12 -0.31 8.62
C LEU A 173 2.08 -1.14 9.91
N ALA A 174 1.76 -2.44 9.84
CA ALA A 174 1.79 -3.33 11.00
C ALA A 174 3.20 -3.39 11.60
N ASP A 175 4.25 -3.55 10.78
CA ASP A 175 5.64 -3.49 11.25
C ASP A 175 5.96 -2.13 11.89
N ALA A 176 5.61 -1.03 11.25
CA ALA A 176 5.88 0.32 11.75
C ALA A 176 5.16 0.63 13.08
N LEU A 177 3.98 0.05 13.30
CA LEU A 177 3.21 0.17 14.53
C LEU A 177 3.66 -0.81 15.64
N GLY A 178 4.57 -1.75 15.34
CA GLY A 178 4.92 -2.84 16.24
C GLY A 178 3.75 -3.82 16.46
N LEU A 179 2.81 -3.87 15.54
CA LEU A 179 1.65 -4.74 15.57
C LEU A 179 2.02 -6.10 14.99
N HIS A 180 1.66 -7.18 15.69
CA HIS A 180 1.79 -8.52 15.14
C HIS A 180 1.01 -8.63 13.81
N LEU A 181 1.53 -9.38 12.84
CA LEU A 181 0.91 -9.52 11.52
C LEU A 181 -0.55 -9.98 11.60
N ASP A 182 -0.94 -10.75 12.61
CA ASP A 182 -2.33 -11.16 12.84
C ASP A 182 -3.29 -9.99 13.12
N GLY A 183 -2.75 -8.81 13.41
CA GLY A 183 -3.53 -7.60 13.58
C GLY A 183 -3.68 -6.75 12.31
N PHE A 184 -3.01 -7.08 11.20
CA PHE A 184 -2.92 -6.18 10.05
C PHE A 184 -4.27 -5.93 9.35
N GLN A 185 -5.23 -6.86 9.47
CA GLN A 185 -6.59 -6.66 8.94
C GLN A 185 -7.38 -5.55 9.65
N ARG A 186 -6.91 -5.09 10.81
CA ARG A 186 -7.49 -3.93 11.53
C ARG A 186 -7.12 -2.59 10.89
N ILE A 187 -6.18 -2.60 9.94
CA ILE A 187 -5.71 -1.41 9.22
C ILE A 187 -6.49 -1.30 7.92
N VAL A 188 -7.16 -0.18 7.73
CA VAL A 188 -7.84 0.14 6.47
C VAL A 188 -6.90 0.94 5.58
N VAL A 189 -6.86 0.60 4.30
CA VAL A 189 -6.08 1.31 3.27
C VAL A 189 -6.93 1.34 2.00
N ASP A 190 -7.53 2.49 1.71
CA ASP A 190 -8.41 2.68 0.55
C ASP A 190 -7.63 3.00 -0.74
N PRO A 191 -8.20 2.77 -1.93
CA PRO A 191 -7.59 3.17 -3.19
C PRO A 191 -7.23 4.66 -3.19
N CYS A 192 -6.02 4.99 -3.66
CA CYS A 192 -5.45 6.34 -3.67
C CYS A 192 -5.30 7.00 -2.29
N SER A 193 -5.44 6.24 -1.20
CA SER A 193 -5.15 6.74 0.14
C SER A 193 -3.65 6.88 0.38
N VAL A 194 -3.32 7.78 1.30
CA VAL A 194 -1.95 8.05 1.74
C VAL A 194 -1.80 7.67 3.20
N SER A 195 -0.74 6.90 3.51
CA SER A 195 -0.29 6.67 4.88
C SER A 195 1.14 7.16 5.03
N VAL A 196 1.48 7.76 6.16
CA VAL A 196 2.79 8.41 6.34
C VAL A 196 3.53 7.81 7.51
N VAL A 197 4.74 7.34 7.25
CA VAL A 197 5.68 6.82 8.26
C VAL A 197 6.96 7.63 8.21
N ARG A 198 7.38 8.14 9.36
CA ARG A 198 8.69 8.74 9.53
C ARG A 198 9.60 7.76 10.26
N TYR A 199 10.63 7.30 9.58
CA TYR A 199 11.67 6.51 10.20
C TYR A 199 12.62 7.40 11.00
N THR A 200 13.14 6.91 12.11
CA THR A 200 14.18 7.56 12.89
C THR A 200 15.23 6.52 13.29
N GLU A 201 16.31 6.95 13.87
CA GLU A 201 17.36 6.06 14.35
C GLU A 201 16.87 5.03 15.39
N THR A 202 15.81 5.37 16.13
CA THR A 202 15.32 4.53 17.23
C THR A 202 14.08 3.72 16.85
N ARG A 203 13.15 4.31 16.12
CA ARG A 203 11.86 3.67 15.77
C ARG A 203 11.11 4.40 14.68
N PRO A 204 10.20 3.75 13.94
CA PRO A 204 9.26 4.43 13.06
C PRO A 204 8.16 5.15 13.86
N PHE A 205 7.64 6.24 13.28
CA PHE A 205 6.43 6.94 13.75
C PHE A 205 5.41 6.95 12.63
N VAL A 206 4.24 6.39 12.87
CA VAL A 206 3.11 6.44 11.94
C VAL A 206 2.37 7.76 12.17
N LEU A 207 2.41 8.67 11.19
CA LEU A 207 1.87 10.02 11.30
C LEU A 207 0.46 10.13 10.73
N ARG A 208 0.12 9.31 9.73
CA ARG A 208 -1.19 9.23 9.07
C ARG A 208 -1.45 7.80 8.66
N VAL A 209 -2.71 7.40 8.67
CA VAL A 209 -3.19 6.15 8.10
C VAL A 209 -4.44 6.44 7.30
N ASN A 210 -4.49 5.92 6.07
CA ASN A 210 -5.67 5.97 5.20
C ASN A 210 -6.24 7.38 4.94
N ASP A 211 -5.37 8.36 4.72
CA ASP A 211 -5.80 9.71 4.35
C ASP A 211 -6.28 9.72 2.88
N THR A 212 -7.54 10.03 2.65
CA THR A 212 -8.19 10.09 1.32
C THR A 212 -8.34 11.50 0.77
N GLY A 213 -7.81 12.51 1.47
CA GLY A 213 -7.77 13.90 0.98
C GLY A 213 -8.93 14.76 1.46
N GLY A 214 -9.49 14.47 2.64
CA GLY A 214 -10.52 15.28 3.29
C GLY A 214 -11.96 14.83 2.98
N ASP A 215 -12.16 13.83 2.13
CA ASP A 215 -13.46 13.16 2.00
C ASP A 215 -13.70 12.29 3.25
N VAL A 216 -14.78 12.57 3.94
CA VAL A 216 -15.22 11.86 5.15
C VAL A 216 -16.46 10.98 4.91
N SER A 217 -16.93 10.88 3.67
CA SER A 217 -18.12 10.08 3.33
C SER A 217 -17.97 8.60 3.70
N GLY A 218 -16.75 8.06 3.61
CA GLY A 218 -16.42 6.70 4.03
C GLY A 218 -16.55 6.42 5.55
N LEU A 219 -16.78 7.46 6.37
CA LEU A 219 -17.06 7.30 7.81
C LEU A 219 -18.54 7.04 8.09
N LEU A 220 -19.41 7.24 7.10
CA LEU A 220 -20.82 6.92 7.24
C LEU A 220 -21.00 5.40 7.32
N PRO A 221 -21.87 4.91 8.23
CA PRO A 221 -22.21 3.50 8.23
C PRO A 221 -22.88 3.10 6.90
N PRO A 222 -22.66 1.87 6.40
CA PRO A 222 -23.34 1.39 5.20
C PRO A 222 -24.86 1.49 5.37
N LYS A 223 -25.56 1.87 4.30
CA LYS A 223 -27.04 1.91 4.31
C LYS A 223 -27.58 0.49 4.47
N GLU A 224 -28.70 0.35 5.23
CA GLU A 224 -29.30 -0.97 5.51
C GLU A 224 -29.69 -1.76 4.25
N GLU A 225 -29.91 -1.09 3.11
CA GLU A 225 -30.25 -1.72 1.84
C GLU A 225 -29.09 -2.47 1.18
N ASP A 226 -27.84 -2.16 1.54
CA ASP A 226 -26.63 -2.86 1.06
C ASP A 226 -26.23 -4.07 1.94
N SER A 227 -27.03 -4.37 2.96
CA SER A 227 -26.73 -5.41 3.96
C SER A 227 -26.88 -6.86 3.48
N GLY A 228 -27.02 -7.10 2.17
CA GLY A 228 -27.10 -8.46 1.58
C GLY A 228 -25.83 -9.33 1.76
N SER A 229 -24.73 -8.77 2.19
CA SER A 229 -23.50 -9.51 2.58
C SER A 229 -22.54 -8.61 3.37
N SER A 230 -22.98 -8.03 4.49
CA SER A 230 -22.05 -7.37 5.39
C SER A 230 -21.23 -8.40 6.15
N SER A 231 -20.16 -8.91 5.57
CA SER A 231 -19.08 -9.40 6.40
C SER A 231 -18.47 -8.16 7.05
N SER A 232 -18.57 -8.04 8.36
CA SER A 232 -17.85 -7.05 9.17
C SER A 232 -16.33 -7.25 9.12
N ASP A 233 -15.87 -8.12 8.25
CA ASP A 233 -14.48 -8.52 8.10
C ASP A 233 -13.77 -7.73 7.00
N ALA A 234 -12.45 -7.61 7.15
CA ALA A 234 -11.59 -6.94 6.19
C ALA A 234 -11.60 -7.66 4.82
N VAL A 235 -11.49 -6.91 3.75
CA VAL A 235 -11.41 -7.44 2.39
C VAL A 235 -9.96 -7.78 2.07
N VAL A 236 -9.69 -9.02 1.66
CA VAL A 236 -8.37 -9.45 1.15
C VAL A 236 -8.03 -8.64 -0.09
N GLY A 237 -6.81 -8.11 -0.17
CA GLY A 237 -6.42 -7.15 -1.20
C GLY A 237 -6.82 -5.70 -0.88
N GLY A 238 -7.42 -5.46 0.29
CA GLY A 238 -7.88 -4.16 0.75
C GLY A 238 -9.26 -3.77 0.25
N SER A 239 -9.81 -2.64 0.75
CA SER A 239 -11.13 -2.17 0.38
C SER A 239 -11.24 -1.91 -1.14
N THR A 240 -12.44 -2.08 -1.69
CA THR A 240 -12.71 -1.84 -3.12
C THR A 240 -12.92 -0.35 -3.42
N GLY A 241 -13.01 0.50 -2.39
CA GLY A 241 -13.39 1.90 -2.55
C GLY A 241 -14.85 2.08 -3.00
N ALA A 242 -15.71 1.09 -2.75
CA ALA A 242 -17.15 1.20 -3.01
C ALA A 242 -17.78 2.02 -1.89
N GLY A 243 -18.04 3.28 -2.12
CA GLY A 243 -18.64 4.19 -1.15
C GLY A 243 -18.44 5.66 -1.52
N ALA A 244 -18.52 5.97 -2.80
CA ALA A 244 -18.66 7.35 -3.29
C ALA A 244 -19.74 7.41 -4.34
#